data_56dbd056bf328c0bb48cc633fc63dc9d
#
_entry.id   56dbd056bf328c0bb48cc633fc63dc9d
#
_cell.length_a   1.000
_cell.length_b   1.000
_cell.length_c   1.000
_cell.angle_alpha   90.00
_cell.angle_beta   90.00
_cell.angle_gamma   90.00
#
_symmetry.space_group_name_H-M   'P 1'
#
loop_
_entity.id
_entity.type
_entity.pdbx_description
1 polymer ?
#
loop_
_entity_poly.entity_id
_entity_poly.type
_entity_poly.pdbx_seq_one_letter_code
_entity_poly.pdbx_strand_id
1 'polypeptide(L)'
;MKQSLPRQRLSILHIVDRRLHLFPIIMVVIVLLASCAAGRKISISGESHIIPGVPFYPQESYQCGPASLAGVLNFWGIGVEPGEISKEIFSRSAKGTLNIDMALYAEKKGLYSLQYEGSMDDLRKNIDSGHPVIVLVTYGFSLYEVDHFMVVIGYYDNGVIVNSGGEQNKFIDEGDFLKTWKKTNYWTLLIKRVKS
;
A
#
# COMPACT_ATOMS: atom_id res chain seq x y z
N MET A 1 -70.72 -18.49 42.77
CA MET A 1 -69.24 -18.44 42.85
C MET A 1 -68.67 -18.86 41.50
N LYS A 2 -68.29 -17.89 40.68
CA LYS A 2 -67.51 -18.13 39.42
C LYS A 2 -66.08 -17.83 39.62
N GLN A 3 -65.21 -18.87 39.58
CA GLN A 3 -63.77 -18.69 39.65
C GLN A 3 -63.23 -18.32 38.28
N SER A 4 -62.55 -17.19 38.20
CA SER A 4 -61.84 -16.70 37.04
C SER A 4 -60.46 -17.36 36.99
N LEU A 5 -60.12 -18.06 35.92
CA LEU A 5 -58.82 -18.62 35.59
C LEU A 5 -57.85 -17.52 35.17
N PRO A 6 -56.55 -17.55 35.55
CA PRO A 6 -55.62 -16.48 35.29
C PRO A 6 -55.09 -16.47 33.83
N ARG A 7 -55.06 -15.26 33.26
CA ARG A 7 -54.59 -14.91 31.90
C ARG A 7 -53.08 -15.01 31.66
N GLN A 8 -52.31 -15.72 32.48
CA GLN A 8 -50.85 -15.70 32.39
C GLN A 8 -50.23 -16.73 31.47
N ARG A 9 -50.95 -17.68 30.89
CA ARG A 9 -50.35 -18.73 30.05
C ARG A 9 -50.16 -18.35 28.58
N LEU A 10 -50.77 -17.29 28.05
CA LEU A 10 -50.65 -16.92 26.63
C LEU A 10 -49.35 -16.17 26.27
N SER A 11 -48.73 -15.47 27.23
CA SER A 11 -47.54 -14.66 26.95
C SER A 11 -46.27 -15.47 26.78
N ILE A 12 -46.17 -16.67 27.36
CA ILE A 12 -44.96 -17.49 27.32
C ILE A 12 -44.86 -18.23 25.97
N LEU A 13 -45.99 -18.64 25.38
CA LEU A 13 -45.96 -19.35 24.09
C LEU A 13 -45.48 -18.45 22.91
N HIS A 14 -45.84 -17.14 22.92
CA HIS A 14 -45.39 -16.21 21.87
C HIS A 14 -43.90 -15.85 21.96
N ILE A 15 -43.30 -15.94 23.13
CA ILE A 15 -41.87 -15.65 23.30
C ILE A 15 -41.00 -16.83 22.87
N VAL A 16 -41.45 -18.04 23.08
CA VAL A 16 -40.72 -19.27 22.68
C VAL A 16 -40.74 -19.41 21.16
N ASP A 17 -41.84 -19.14 20.50
CA ASP A 17 -41.98 -19.28 19.04
C ASP A 17 -41.11 -18.27 18.28
N ARG A 18 -41.02 -17.04 18.78
CA ARG A 18 -40.16 -16.01 18.19
C ARG A 18 -38.66 -16.34 18.29
N ARG A 19 -38.23 -17.03 19.33
CA ARG A 19 -36.82 -17.46 19.49
C ARG A 19 -36.46 -18.63 18.58
N LEU A 20 -37.40 -19.49 18.25
CA LEU A 20 -37.18 -20.66 17.41
C LEU A 20 -36.94 -20.27 15.94
N HIS A 21 -37.52 -19.16 15.47
CA HIS A 21 -37.31 -18.65 14.12
C HIS A 21 -36.05 -17.78 13.95
N LEU A 22 -35.50 -17.24 15.05
CA LEU A 22 -34.26 -16.47 15.04
C LEU A 22 -33.02 -17.35 14.91
N PHE A 23 -33.06 -18.57 15.39
CA PHE A 23 -31.92 -19.49 15.40
C PHE A 23 -31.42 -19.85 13.99
N PRO A 24 -32.26 -20.22 13.02
CA PRO A 24 -31.82 -20.49 11.66
C PRO A 24 -31.31 -19.24 10.92
N ILE A 25 -31.88 -18.06 11.21
CA ILE A 25 -31.42 -16.80 10.62
C ILE A 25 -30.02 -16.45 11.12
N ILE A 26 -29.75 -16.59 12.41
CA ILE A 26 -28.43 -16.37 13.01
C ILE A 26 -27.41 -17.35 12.43
N MET A 27 -27.77 -18.63 12.27
CA MET A 27 -26.90 -19.64 11.66
C MET A 27 -26.56 -19.30 10.20
N VAL A 28 -27.54 -18.84 9.41
CA VAL A 28 -27.31 -18.42 8.02
C VAL A 28 -26.38 -17.21 7.96
N VAL A 29 -26.56 -16.23 8.85
CA VAL A 29 -25.69 -15.04 8.92
C VAL A 29 -24.26 -15.43 9.32
N ILE A 30 -24.08 -16.35 10.28
CA ILE A 30 -22.75 -16.83 10.67
C ILE A 30 -22.08 -17.58 9.52
N VAL A 31 -22.80 -18.42 8.77
CA VAL A 31 -22.27 -19.14 7.60
C VAL A 31 -21.89 -18.17 6.47
N LEU A 32 -22.68 -17.11 6.24
CA LEU A 32 -22.38 -16.05 5.26
C LEU A 32 -21.14 -15.22 5.67
N LEU A 33 -20.99 -14.93 6.96
CA LEU A 33 -19.81 -14.21 7.47
C LEU A 33 -18.55 -15.08 7.44
N ALA A 34 -18.65 -16.38 7.70
CA ALA A 34 -17.53 -17.32 7.61
C ALA A 34 -17.04 -17.52 6.17
N SER A 35 -17.91 -17.39 5.17
CA SER A 35 -17.56 -17.50 3.75
C SER A 35 -16.68 -16.36 3.24
N CYS A 36 -16.70 -15.19 3.89
CA CYS A 36 -15.84 -14.04 3.52
C CYS A 36 -14.43 -14.11 4.08
N ALA A 37 -14.11 -15.07 4.95
CA ALA A 37 -12.81 -15.21 5.61
C ALA A 37 -11.82 -16.11 4.84
N ALA A 38 -12.13 -16.52 3.61
CA ALA A 38 -11.17 -17.19 2.74
C ALA A 38 -10.14 -16.15 2.26
N GLY A 39 -9.18 -15.84 3.12
CA GLY A 39 -8.02 -15.03 2.78
C GLY A 39 -7.38 -15.58 1.49
N ARG A 40 -7.31 -14.74 0.45
CA ARG A 40 -6.63 -15.08 -0.80
C ARG A 40 -5.19 -15.43 -0.43
N LYS A 41 -4.81 -16.69 -0.49
CA LYS A 41 -3.41 -17.09 -0.35
C LYS A 41 -2.66 -16.53 -1.56
N ILE A 42 -1.89 -15.46 -1.32
CA ILE A 42 -0.97 -14.93 -2.33
C ILE A 42 0.17 -15.95 -2.44
N SER A 43 0.23 -16.63 -3.57
CA SER A 43 1.34 -17.54 -3.91
C SER A 43 2.36 -16.73 -4.68
N ILE A 44 3.55 -16.54 -4.14
CA ILE A 44 4.69 -15.97 -4.87
C ILE A 44 5.12 -17.00 -5.90
N SER A 45 5.25 -16.61 -7.18
CA SER A 45 5.62 -17.49 -8.28
C SER A 45 6.78 -16.93 -9.08
N GLY A 46 7.64 -17.81 -9.58
CA GLY A 46 8.79 -17.47 -10.40
C GLY A 46 10.06 -17.19 -9.63
N GLU A 47 11.10 -16.84 -10.37
CA GLU A 47 12.39 -16.39 -9.83
C GLU A 47 12.30 -14.93 -9.41
N SER A 48 12.99 -14.55 -8.32
CA SER A 48 13.02 -13.16 -7.87
C SER A 48 14.13 -12.40 -8.56
N HIS A 49 13.81 -11.22 -9.07
CA HIS A 49 14.76 -10.23 -9.54
C HIS A 49 14.79 -9.09 -8.51
N ILE A 50 15.84 -8.99 -7.71
CA ILE A 50 15.95 -8.01 -6.61
C ILE A 50 17.27 -7.26 -6.74
N ILE A 51 17.19 -5.92 -6.66
CA ILE A 51 18.36 -5.05 -6.54
C ILE A 51 18.85 -5.14 -5.09
N PRO A 52 20.06 -5.66 -4.85
CA PRO A 52 20.59 -5.75 -3.50
C PRO A 52 21.05 -4.38 -2.99
N GLY A 53 21.01 -4.20 -1.67
CA GLY A 53 21.66 -3.06 -1.01
C GLY A 53 20.94 -1.73 -1.14
N VAL A 54 19.66 -1.69 -1.56
CA VAL A 54 18.85 -0.47 -1.51
C VAL A 54 18.52 -0.16 -0.05
N PRO A 55 18.99 0.98 0.51
CA PRO A 55 18.74 1.32 1.90
C PRO A 55 17.24 1.48 2.18
N PHE A 56 16.82 1.01 3.35
CA PHE A 56 15.46 1.12 3.83
C PHE A 56 15.39 2.05 5.04
N TYR A 57 14.50 3.01 5.00
CA TYR A 57 14.18 3.91 6.10
C TYR A 57 12.72 3.67 6.51
N PRO A 58 12.47 3.11 7.72
CA PRO A 58 11.10 2.97 8.22
C PRO A 58 10.41 4.32 8.25
N GLN A 59 9.18 4.35 7.74
CA GLN A 59 8.46 5.61 7.52
C GLN A 59 7.50 5.87 8.68
N GLU A 60 7.64 7.03 9.30
CA GLU A 60 6.61 7.61 10.14
C GLU A 60 5.56 8.34 9.27
N SER A 61 4.45 8.75 9.89
CA SER A 61 3.36 9.48 9.21
C SER A 61 3.89 10.66 8.40
N TYR A 62 3.49 10.76 7.14
CA TYR A 62 3.84 11.83 6.19
C TYR A 62 5.31 11.88 5.72
N GLN A 63 6.13 10.91 6.08
CA GLN A 63 7.56 10.85 5.71
C GLN A 63 7.85 9.91 4.52
N CYS A 64 6.82 9.37 3.85
CA CYS A 64 7.01 8.39 2.76
C CYS A 64 7.84 8.95 1.60
N GLY A 65 7.65 10.21 1.21
CA GLY A 65 8.46 10.86 0.17
C GLY A 65 9.93 10.96 0.55
N PRO A 66 10.28 11.66 1.65
CA PRO A 66 11.65 11.79 2.11
C PRO A 66 12.36 10.46 2.35
N ALA A 67 11.68 9.46 2.94
CA ALA A 67 12.25 8.14 3.20
C ALA A 67 12.53 7.35 1.92
N SER A 68 11.57 7.35 0.97
CA SER A 68 11.76 6.71 -0.34
C SER A 68 12.89 7.38 -1.13
N LEU A 69 12.95 8.71 -1.10
CA LEU A 69 13.99 9.46 -1.78
C LEU A 69 15.36 9.22 -1.15
N ALA A 70 15.47 9.21 0.18
CA ALA A 70 16.72 8.87 0.88
C ALA A 70 17.20 7.47 0.51
N GLY A 71 16.32 6.48 0.45
CA GLY A 71 16.67 5.12 0.03
C GLY A 71 17.35 5.08 -1.34
N VAL A 72 16.76 5.75 -2.33
CA VAL A 72 17.31 5.77 -3.69
C VAL A 72 18.56 6.64 -3.78
N LEU A 73 18.61 7.80 -3.13
CA LEU A 73 19.81 8.67 -3.14
C LEU A 73 21.00 7.98 -2.49
N ASN A 74 20.81 7.34 -1.34
CA ASN A 74 21.89 6.60 -0.66
C ASN A 74 22.33 5.37 -1.43
N PHE A 75 21.43 4.70 -2.15
CA PHE A 75 21.81 3.64 -3.09
C PHE A 75 22.81 4.16 -4.16
N TRP A 76 22.64 5.39 -4.61
CA TRP A 76 23.55 6.04 -5.54
C TRP A 76 24.79 6.69 -4.87
N GLY A 77 24.93 6.56 -3.55
CA GLY A 77 26.08 7.04 -2.80
C GLY A 77 25.98 8.50 -2.35
N ILE A 78 24.76 9.07 -2.36
CA ILE A 78 24.51 10.40 -1.80
C ILE A 78 24.18 10.22 -0.31
N GLY A 79 25.10 10.54 0.57
CA GLY A 79 24.91 10.42 2.02
C GLY A 79 23.91 11.46 2.52
N VAL A 80 22.62 11.08 2.68
CA VAL A 80 21.54 11.99 3.14
C VAL A 80 20.51 11.25 3.97
N GLU A 81 20.03 11.86 5.05
CA GLU A 81 19.01 11.31 5.93
C GLU A 81 17.59 11.82 5.55
N PRO A 82 16.54 11.01 5.75
CA PRO A 82 15.15 11.43 5.46
C PRO A 82 14.76 12.76 6.13
N GLY A 83 15.25 13.00 7.34
CA GLY A 83 14.98 14.24 8.07
C GLY A 83 15.60 15.48 7.42
N GLU A 84 16.73 15.36 6.74
CA GLU A 84 17.35 16.44 5.96
C GLU A 84 16.53 16.76 4.72
N ILE A 85 16.14 15.72 3.99
CA ILE A 85 15.28 15.84 2.81
C ILE A 85 13.96 16.52 3.20
N SER A 86 13.33 16.04 4.27
CA SER A 86 12.04 16.57 4.75
C SER A 86 12.08 18.05 5.04
N LYS A 87 13.18 18.58 5.60
CA LYS A 87 13.33 20.02 5.86
C LYS A 87 13.26 20.89 4.60
N GLU A 88 13.67 20.32 3.46
CA GLU A 88 13.71 21.04 2.18
C GLU A 88 12.44 20.87 1.34
N ILE A 89 11.85 19.65 1.33
CA ILE A 89 10.78 19.32 0.38
C ILE A 89 9.42 19.00 1.02
N PHE A 90 9.30 19.04 2.35
CA PHE A 90 8.00 18.83 3.00
C PHE A 90 7.11 20.06 2.89
N SER A 91 5.96 19.90 2.25
CA SER A 91 4.93 20.92 2.16
C SER A 91 3.90 20.78 3.28
N ARG A 92 3.82 21.80 4.16
CA ARG A 92 2.81 21.86 5.23
C ARG A 92 1.39 21.96 4.68
N SER A 93 1.19 22.66 3.56
CA SER A 93 -0.11 22.83 2.91
C SER A 93 -0.61 21.52 2.27
N ALA A 94 0.29 20.77 1.63
CA ALA A 94 -0.02 19.46 1.05
C ALA A 94 0.01 18.33 2.10
N LYS A 95 0.48 18.61 3.33
CA LYS A 95 0.71 17.60 4.37
C LYS A 95 1.57 16.41 3.88
N GLY A 96 2.57 16.70 3.05
CA GLY A 96 3.38 15.68 2.42
C GLY A 96 4.43 16.28 1.48
N THR A 97 5.00 15.46 0.63
CA THR A 97 5.99 15.85 -0.38
C THR A 97 5.32 15.90 -1.75
N LEU A 98 5.59 16.93 -2.52
CA LEU A 98 5.14 17.00 -3.91
C LEU A 98 6.06 16.19 -4.82
N ASN A 99 5.49 15.59 -5.84
CA ASN A 99 6.20 14.78 -6.83
C ASN A 99 7.38 15.53 -7.46
N ILE A 100 7.14 16.78 -7.86
CA ILE A 100 8.14 17.63 -8.50
C ILE A 100 9.32 17.96 -7.57
N ASP A 101 9.06 18.16 -6.29
CA ASP A 101 10.10 18.50 -5.32
C ASP A 101 11.07 17.35 -5.12
N MET A 102 10.62 16.09 -5.22
CA MET A 102 11.47 14.90 -5.16
C MET A 102 12.43 14.84 -6.34
N ALA A 103 11.95 15.12 -7.55
CA ALA A 103 12.76 15.14 -8.76
C ALA A 103 13.82 16.25 -8.71
N LEU A 104 13.39 17.48 -8.38
CA LEU A 104 14.28 18.64 -8.27
C LEU A 104 15.34 18.46 -7.17
N TYR A 105 14.98 17.80 -6.05
CA TYR A 105 15.95 17.50 -5.00
C TYR A 105 17.03 16.52 -5.48
N ALA A 106 16.65 15.47 -6.22
CA ALA A 106 17.60 14.54 -6.81
C ALA A 106 18.55 15.24 -7.81
N GLU A 107 18.03 16.13 -8.65
CA GLU A 107 18.83 16.94 -9.58
C GLU A 107 19.79 17.89 -8.85
N LYS A 108 19.33 18.54 -7.79
CA LYS A 108 20.16 19.38 -6.91
C LYS A 108 21.34 18.59 -6.31
N LYS A 109 21.17 17.27 -6.10
CA LYS A 109 22.23 16.38 -5.63
C LYS A 109 23.12 15.82 -6.76
N GLY A 110 22.95 16.28 -8.00
CA GLY A 110 23.78 15.92 -9.15
C GLY A 110 23.39 14.60 -9.83
N LEU A 111 22.18 14.09 -9.56
CA LEU A 111 21.65 12.91 -10.23
C LEU A 111 20.70 13.31 -11.37
N TYR A 112 20.53 12.42 -12.33
CA TYR A 112 19.47 12.53 -13.32
C TYR A 112 18.15 12.07 -12.71
N SER A 113 17.09 12.82 -12.92
CA SER A 113 15.73 12.46 -12.56
C SER A 113 14.78 12.50 -13.76
N LEU A 114 13.81 11.58 -13.79
CA LEU A 114 12.77 11.53 -14.81
C LEU A 114 11.46 11.10 -14.19
N GLN A 115 10.46 11.98 -14.24
CA GLN A 115 9.09 11.66 -13.91
C GLN A 115 8.31 11.26 -15.17
N TYR A 116 7.55 10.17 -15.11
CA TYR A 116 6.80 9.67 -16.27
C TYR A 116 5.67 8.73 -15.84
N GLU A 117 4.79 8.40 -16.78
CA GLU A 117 3.79 7.35 -16.65
C GLU A 117 4.46 6.00 -16.94
N GLY A 118 4.60 5.16 -15.90
CA GLY A 118 5.29 3.88 -16.01
C GLY A 118 4.38 2.73 -16.43
N SER A 119 4.99 1.55 -16.59
CA SER A 119 4.33 0.27 -16.83
C SER A 119 5.04 -0.86 -16.08
N MET A 120 4.42 -2.03 -15.94
CA MET A 120 5.10 -3.20 -15.35
C MET A 120 6.35 -3.59 -16.13
N ASP A 121 6.30 -3.54 -17.45
CA ASP A 121 7.47 -3.84 -18.30
C ASP A 121 8.59 -2.82 -18.11
N ASP A 122 8.24 -1.56 -17.91
CA ASP A 122 9.21 -0.51 -17.61
C ASP A 122 9.84 -0.70 -16.23
N LEU A 123 9.06 -1.03 -15.21
CA LEU A 123 9.59 -1.35 -13.88
C LEU A 123 10.55 -2.54 -13.95
N ARG A 124 10.18 -3.63 -14.63
CA ARG A 124 11.06 -4.79 -14.81
C ARG A 124 12.38 -4.41 -15.49
N LYS A 125 12.33 -3.66 -16.58
CA LYS A 125 13.54 -3.17 -17.30
C LYS A 125 14.47 -2.33 -16.40
N ASN A 126 13.89 -1.45 -15.57
CA ASN A 126 14.68 -0.65 -14.65
C ASN A 126 15.32 -1.52 -13.57
N ILE A 127 14.58 -2.46 -12.98
CA ILE A 127 15.10 -3.40 -11.99
C ILE A 127 16.23 -4.26 -12.56
N ASP A 128 16.04 -4.83 -13.77
CA ASP A 128 17.08 -5.63 -14.45
C ASP A 128 18.33 -4.81 -14.78
N SER A 129 18.15 -3.49 -14.94
CA SER A 129 19.26 -2.54 -15.14
C SER A 129 19.91 -2.06 -13.83
N GLY A 130 19.46 -2.56 -12.68
CA GLY A 130 19.95 -2.14 -11.36
C GLY A 130 19.48 -0.77 -10.90
N HIS A 131 18.36 -0.29 -11.41
CA HIS A 131 17.79 1.01 -11.07
C HIS A 131 16.55 0.85 -10.18
N PRO A 132 16.62 1.10 -8.86
CA PRO A 132 15.43 1.18 -8.01
C PRO A 132 14.56 2.36 -8.42
N VAL A 133 13.23 2.17 -8.39
CA VAL A 133 12.27 3.14 -8.93
C VAL A 133 11.32 3.58 -7.82
N ILE A 134 11.08 4.88 -7.68
CA ILE A 134 10.04 5.40 -6.78
C ILE A 134 8.72 5.45 -7.53
N VAL A 135 7.66 4.94 -6.91
CA VAL A 135 6.29 5.03 -7.43
C VAL A 135 5.38 5.69 -6.41
N LEU A 136 4.33 6.33 -6.88
CA LEU A 136 3.25 6.86 -6.06
C LEU A 136 2.02 5.97 -6.24
N VAL A 137 1.43 5.52 -5.14
CA VAL A 137 0.19 4.75 -5.13
C VAL A 137 -0.84 5.44 -4.26
N THR A 138 -2.13 5.19 -4.51
CA THR A 138 -3.22 5.69 -3.65
C THR A 138 -3.94 4.52 -3.00
N TYR A 139 -3.91 4.47 -1.67
CA TYR A 139 -4.66 3.52 -0.86
C TYR A 139 -6.04 4.09 -0.49
N GLY A 140 -6.97 3.19 -0.17
CA GLY A 140 -8.31 3.57 0.25
C GLY A 140 -9.29 3.77 -0.91
N PHE A 141 -10.44 4.39 -0.61
CA PHE A 141 -11.49 4.64 -1.59
C PHE A 141 -12.29 5.91 -1.22
N SER A 142 -12.81 6.59 -2.22
CA SER A 142 -13.67 7.77 -2.07
C SER A 142 -13.04 8.87 -1.22
N LEU A 143 -13.66 9.25 -0.09
CA LEU A 143 -13.20 10.35 0.79
C LEU A 143 -11.99 10.00 1.67
N TYR A 144 -11.56 8.74 1.69
CA TYR A 144 -10.47 8.23 2.54
C TYR A 144 -9.32 7.71 1.69
N GLU A 145 -8.88 8.50 0.72
CA GLU A 145 -7.71 8.18 -0.09
C GLU A 145 -6.46 8.81 0.50
N VAL A 146 -5.38 8.01 0.51
CA VAL A 146 -4.07 8.43 1.01
C VAL A 146 -3.01 8.04 -0.02
N ASP A 147 -2.29 9.04 -0.49
CA ASP A 147 -1.15 8.85 -1.38
C ASP A 147 0.08 8.38 -0.60
N HIS A 148 0.81 7.46 -1.20
CA HIS A 148 1.95 6.83 -0.56
C HIS A 148 3.08 6.56 -1.56
N PHE A 149 4.27 7.10 -1.27
CA PHE A 149 5.48 6.77 -2.02
C PHE A 149 6.11 5.49 -1.50
N MET A 150 6.59 4.67 -2.43
CA MET A 150 7.36 3.47 -2.14
C MET A 150 8.47 3.27 -3.17
N VAL A 151 9.49 2.50 -2.81
CA VAL A 151 10.58 2.16 -3.71
C VAL A 151 10.39 0.74 -4.22
N VAL A 152 10.19 0.57 -5.52
CA VAL A 152 10.24 -0.74 -6.17
C VAL A 152 11.71 -1.13 -6.30
N ILE A 153 12.06 -2.25 -5.70
CA ILE A 153 13.44 -2.77 -5.65
C ILE A 153 13.58 -4.13 -6.31
N GLY A 154 12.46 -4.73 -6.72
CA GLY A 154 12.46 -6.04 -7.33
C GLY A 154 11.08 -6.46 -7.82
N TYR A 155 11.02 -7.66 -8.40
CA TYR A 155 9.78 -8.28 -8.84
C TYR A 155 9.87 -9.81 -8.82
N TYR A 156 8.70 -10.44 -8.84
CA TYR A 156 8.44 -11.82 -9.22
C TYR A 156 7.54 -11.84 -10.46
N ASP A 157 7.28 -13.01 -11.03
CA ASP A 157 6.39 -13.14 -12.20
C ASP A 157 5.00 -12.53 -11.94
N ASN A 158 4.52 -12.61 -10.71
CA ASN A 158 3.18 -12.20 -10.31
C ASN A 158 3.12 -11.01 -9.35
N GLY A 159 4.18 -10.20 -9.25
CA GLY A 159 4.14 -9.01 -8.40
C GLY A 159 5.45 -8.29 -8.24
N VAL A 160 5.43 -7.25 -7.43
CA VAL A 160 6.57 -6.38 -7.14
C VAL A 160 7.09 -6.57 -5.73
N ILE A 161 8.38 -6.29 -5.54
CA ILE A 161 9.03 -6.23 -4.24
C ILE A 161 9.36 -4.77 -3.96
N VAL A 162 8.88 -4.26 -2.83
CA VAL A 162 8.99 -2.85 -2.49
C VAL A 162 9.54 -2.63 -1.08
N ASN A 163 10.18 -1.48 -0.89
CA ASN A 163 10.43 -0.87 0.42
C ASN A 163 9.31 0.14 0.67
N SER A 164 8.45 -0.10 1.65
CA SER A 164 7.22 0.67 1.86
C SER A 164 6.79 0.71 3.32
N GLY A 165 6.47 1.89 3.83
CA GLY A 165 6.02 2.06 5.21
C GLY A 165 7.03 1.56 6.23
N GLY A 166 6.63 0.63 7.09
CA GLY A 166 7.50 -0.04 8.05
C GLY A 166 8.09 -1.36 7.55
N GLU A 167 7.88 -1.75 6.29
CA GLU A 167 8.22 -3.06 5.75
C GLU A 167 9.28 -2.95 4.64
N GLN A 168 10.41 -3.62 4.86
CA GLN A 168 11.45 -3.81 3.86
C GLN A 168 11.17 -5.09 3.07
N ASN A 169 11.45 -5.08 1.75
CA ASN A 169 11.28 -6.23 0.84
C ASN A 169 9.85 -6.80 0.84
N LYS A 170 8.87 -5.94 0.99
CA LYS A 170 7.46 -6.33 0.96
C LYS A 170 7.05 -6.78 -0.44
N PHE A 171 6.45 -7.97 -0.54
CA PHE A 171 5.80 -8.41 -1.77
C PHE A 171 4.40 -7.82 -1.89
N ILE A 172 4.07 -7.33 -3.08
CA ILE A 172 2.71 -6.89 -3.44
C ILE A 172 2.33 -7.58 -4.76
N ASP A 173 1.18 -8.30 -4.73
CA ASP A 173 0.60 -8.93 -5.92
C ASP A 173 0.37 -7.91 -7.04
N GLU A 174 0.64 -8.28 -8.30
CA GLU A 174 0.57 -7.37 -9.45
C GLU A 174 -0.80 -6.71 -9.59
N GLY A 175 -1.88 -7.47 -9.38
CA GLY A 175 -3.24 -6.94 -9.48
C GLY A 175 -3.55 -5.90 -8.40
N ASP A 176 -3.11 -6.13 -7.17
CA ASP A 176 -3.29 -5.19 -6.06
C ASP A 176 -2.39 -3.95 -6.24
N PHE A 177 -1.16 -4.14 -6.72
CA PHE A 177 -0.26 -3.04 -7.04
C PHE A 177 -0.82 -2.15 -8.15
N LEU A 178 -1.20 -2.73 -9.29
CA LEU A 178 -1.77 -1.99 -10.43
C LEU A 178 -3.03 -1.22 -10.05
N LYS A 179 -3.90 -1.80 -9.22
CA LYS A 179 -5.12 -1.15 -8.75
C LYS A 179 -4.85 0.16 -7.99
N THR A 180 -3.80 0.19 -7.17
CA THR A 180 -3.42 1.37 -6.37
C THR A 180 -2.57 2.35 -7.18
N TRP A 181 -1.69 1.85 -8.03
CA TRP A 181 -0.80 2.67 -8.87
C TRP A 181 -1.54 3.38 -10.01
N LYS A 182 -2.56 2.74 -10.60
CA LYS A 182 -3.43 3.36 -11.61
C LYS A 182 -4.09 4.66 -11.13
N LYS A 183 -4.40 4.77 -9.85
CA LYS A 183 -5.05 5.97 -9.28
C LYS A 183 -4.19 7.22 -9.38
N THR A 184 -2.88 7.07 -9.49
CA THR A 184 -1.90 8.15 -9.68
C THR A 184 -1.43 8.29 -11.13
N ASN A 185 -2.18 7.73 -12.10
CA ASN A 185 -1.79 7.64 -13.50
C ASN A 185 -0.41 6.99 -13.68
N TYR A 186 -0.16 5.91 -12.91
CA TYR A 186 1.10 5.16 -12.94
C TYR A 186 2.35 6.03 -12.72
N TRP A 187 2.22 7.06 -11.87
CA TRP A 187 3.32 7.98 -11.62
C TRP A 187 4.57 7.27 -11.14
N THR A 188 5.67 7.56 -11.79
CA THR A 188 6.96 6.92 -11.61
C THR A 188 8.07 7.98 -11.60
N LEU A 189 9.04 7.82 -10.71
CA LEU A 189 10.26 8.62 -10.66
C LEU A 189 11.48 7.71 -10.74
N LEU A 190 12.19 7.80 -11.85
CA LEU A 190 13.49 7.17 -12.05
C LEU A 190 14.59 8.16 -11.68
N ILE A 191 15.50 7.73 -10.80
CA ILE A 191 16.69 8.49 -10.41
C ILE A 191 17.92 7.63 -10.71
N LYS A 192 18.91 8.19 -11.38
CA LYS A 192 20.17 7.49 -11.72
C LYS A 192 21.35 8.44 -11.82
N ARG A 193 22.56 7.88 -11.77
CA ARG A 193 23.77 8.66 -12.05
C ARG A 193 23.80 9.14 -13.48
N VAL A 194 24.24 10.37 -13.68
CA VAL A 194 24.59 10.86 -15.02
C VAL A 194 25.79 10.05 -15.50
N LYS A 195 25.68 9.40 -16.67
CA LYS A 195 26.85 8.77 -17.27
C LYS A 195 27.82 9.88 -17.67
N SER A 196 29.00 9.88 -17.06
CA SER A 196 30.15 10.68 -17.49
C SER A 196 30.66 10.21 -18.85
#